data_9978926215b969c6802e55f8184f78ab
#
_entry.id   9978926215b969c6802e55f8184f78ab
#
_cell.length_a   1.000
_cell.length_b   1.000
_cell.length_c   1.000
_cell.angle_alpha   90.00
_cell.angle_beta   90.00
_cell.angle_gamma   90.00
#
_symmetry.space_group_name_H-M   'P 1'
#
loop_
_entity.id
_entity.type
_entity.pdbx_description
1 polymer ?
#
loop_
_entity_poly.entity_id
_entity_poly.type
_entity_poly.pdbx_seq_one_letter_code
_entity_poly.pdbx_strand_id
1 'polypeptide(L)'
;MIKKQKALIVGGSNGIGLALAMRLVKEKSVLIVDKVEPDYSQVPSDIKHLVSFRKFDLLFDDYSLFDEFNDIDTLIITAGFGKLSLFEDMQEDTIVDMISVNTTSVLRIIKHFYGSIHSRKPFYTAVMVSIAGFMSSPFFSVYGASKAALKIFIESVNVELKKSGTDNRILNV
;
A
#
# COMPACT_ATOMS: atom_id res chain seq x y z
N MET A 1 -18.28 -6.73 23.47
CA MET A 1 -18.29 -6.19 22.10
C MET A 1 -17.10 -6.80 21.35
N ILE A 2 -17.35 -7.54 20.28
CA ILE A 2 -16.29 -8.05 19.40
C ILE A 2 -15.65 -6.81 18.76
N LYS A 3 -14.34 -6.60 18.97
CA LYS A 3 -13.60 -5.47 18.38
C LYS A 3 -13.70 -5.61 16.86
N LYS A 4 -14.38 -4.69 16.21
CA LYS A 4 -14.60 -4.76 14.76
C LYS A 4 -13.23 -4.66 14.07
N GLN A 5 -12.89 -5.65 13.27
CA GLN A 5 -11.64 -5.67 12.50
C GLN A 5 -11.54 -4.44 11.61
N LYS A 6 -10.34 -3.90 11.41
CA LYS A 6 -10.10 -2.67 10.66
C LYS A 6 -9.02 -2.86 9.61
N ALA A 7 -9.35 -2.50 8.38
CA ALA A 7 -8.40 -2.47 7.27
C ALA A 7 -7.90 -1.06 7.01
N LEU A 8 -6.59 -0.92 6.76
CA LEU A 8 -5.95 0.28 6.24
C LEU A 8 -5.61 0.07 4.77
N ILE A 9 -6.06 0.99 3.91
CA ILE A 9 -5.74 0.97 2.48
C ILE A 9 -5.01 2.28 2.14
N VAL A 10 -3.74 2.16 1.77
CA VAL A 10 -2.94 3.30 1.27
C VAL A 10 -3.02 3.33 -0.25
N GLY A 11 -3.50 4.44 -0.80
CA GLY A 11 -3.86 4.55 -2.23
C GLY A 11 -5.29 4.10 -2.52
N GLY A 12 -6.21 4.28 -1.55
CA GLY A 12 -7.57 3.76 -1.60
C GLY A 12 -8.63 4.67 -2.20
N SER A 13 -8.28 5.85 -2.71
CA SER A 13 -9.26 6.84 -3.14
C SER A 13 -9.81 6.61 -4.56
N ASN A 14 -9.17 5.76 -5.34
CA ASN A 14 -9.63 5.43 -6.69
C ASN A 14 -9.19 4.02 -7.12
N GLY A 15 -9.58 3.62 -8.33
CA GLY A 15 -9.12 2.41 -9.00
C GLY A 15 -9.25 1.14 -8.15
N ILE A 16 -8.18 0.34 -8.13
CA ILE A 16 -8.14 -0.95 -7.42
C ILE A 16 -8.28 -0.77 -5.91
N GLY A 17 -7.64 0.27 -5.34
CA GLY A 17 -7.70 0.54 -3.91
C GLY A 17 -9.11 0.83 -3.43
N LEU A 18 -9.87 1.66 -4.16
CA LEU A 18 -11.27 1.96 -3.85
C LEU A 18 -12.16 0.71 -4.02
N ALA A 19 -11.96 -0.07 -5.08
CA ALA A 19 -12.71 -1.30 -5.30
C ALA A 19 -12.49 -2.31 -4.15
N LEU A 20 -11.26 -2.43 -3.64
CA LEU A 20 -10.95 -3.25 -2.46
C LEU A 20 -11.60 -2.69 -1.20
N ALA A 21 -11.58 -1.36 -1.01
CA ALA A 21 -12.27 -0.72 0.12
C ALA A 21 -13.76 -1.08 0.14
N MET A 22 -14.44 -0.97 -1.01
CA MET A 22 -15.86 -1.28 -1.14
C MET A 22 -16.18 -2.77 -0.92
N ARG A 23 -15.25 -3.65 -1.18
CA ARG A 23 -15.41 -5.07 -0.88
C ARG A 23 -15.19 -5.37 0.60
N LEU A 24 -14.13 -4.84 1.19
CA LEU A 24 -13.74 -5.10 2.58
C LEU A 24 -14.71 -4.48 3.59
N VAL A 25 -15.37 -3.36 3.25
CA VAL A 25 -16.29 -2.69 4.16
C VAL A 25 -17.49 -3.55 4.55
N LYS A 26 -17.81 -4.60 3.79
CA LYS A 26 -18.84 -5.58 4.11
C LYS A 26 -18.46 -6.46 5.32
N GLU A 27 -17.19 -6.57 5.63
CA GLU A 27 -16.67 -7.46 6.68
C GLU A 27 -16.02 -6.69 7.83
N LYS A 28 -15.39 -5.54 7.54
CA LYS A 28 -14.64 -4.74 8.52
C LYS A 28 -14.73 -3.24 8.22
N SER A 29 -14.43 -2.40 9.19
CA SER A 29 -14.26 -0.97 8.92
C SER A 29 -13.01 -0.73 8.09
N VAL A 30 -13.05 0.28 7.22
CA VAL A 30 -11.96 0.62 6.30
C VAL A 30 -11.49 2.04 6.55
N LEU A 31 -10.19 2.21 6.73
CA LEU A 31 -9.53 3.51 6.71
C LEU A 31 -8.78 3.65 5.38
N ILE A 32 -9.10 4.68 4.62
CA ILE A 32 -8.38 5.05 3.40
C ILE A 32 -7.37 6.15 3.74
N VAL A 33 -6.13 5.95 3.32
CA VAL A 33 -5.06 6.95 3.38
C VAL A 33 -4.62 7.26 1.96
N ASP A 34 -4.79 8.51 1.53
CA ASP A 34 -4.46 8.95 0.17
C ASP A 34 -4.30 10.47 0.13
N LYS A 35 -3.67 11.00 -0.92
CA LYS A 35 -3.55 12.45 -1.12
C LYS A 35 -4.85 13.13 -1.55
N VAL A 36 -5.78 12.38 -2.13
CA VAL A 36 -7.08 12.85 -2.62
C VAL A 36 -8.18 12.07 -1.92
N GLU A 37 -9.23 12.78 -1.49
CA GLU A 37 -10.40 12.13 -0.88
C GLU A 37 -11.16 11.29 -1.92
N PRO A 38 -11.65 10.09 -1.55
CA PRO A 38 -12.43 9.26 -2.47
C PRO A 38 -13.78 9.92 -2.83
N ASP A 39 -14.26 9.63 -4.03
CA ASP A 39 -15.63 10.00 -4.40
C ASP A 39 -16.63 9.10 -3.65
N TYR A 40 -17.21 9.63 -2.58
CA TYR A 40 -18.19 8.93 -1.77
C TYR A 40 -19.56 8.74 -2.45
N SER A 41 -19.81 9.30 -3.62
CA SER A 41 -21.03 9.05 -4.38
C SER A 41 -21.17 7.57 -4.79
N GLN A 42 -20.02 6.88 -4.92
CA GLN A 42 -19.95 5.47 -5.26
C GLN A 42 -20.08 4.54 -4.04
N VAL A 43 -20.09 5.09 -2.83
CA VAL A 43 -20.22 4.32 -1.58
C VAL A 43 -21.68 4.22 -1.18
N PRO A 44 -22.27 3.02 -1.07
CA PRO A 44 -23.63 2.85 -0.58
C PRO A 44 -23.83 3.51 0.78
N SER A 45 -24.97 4.19 0.97
CA SER A 45 -25.25 5.02 2.15
C SER A 45 -25.27 4.22 3.46
N ASP A 46 -25.68 2.96 3.40
CA ASP A 46 -25.76 2.05 4.55
C ASP A 46 -24.39 1.62 5.10
N ILE A 47 -23.34 1.67 4.29
CA ILE A 47 -21.96 1.30 4.68
C ILE A 47 -21.00 2.50 4.75
N LYS A 48 -21.42 3.68 4.33
CA LYS A 48 -20.57 4.88 4.27
C LYS A 48 -19.95 5.22 5.63
N HIS A 49 -20.65 5.01 6.72
CA HIS A 49 -20.17 5.23 8.09
C HIS A 49 -19.04 4.29 8.52
N LEU A 50 -18.77 3.22 7.76
CA LEU A 50 -17.70 2.25 8.00
C LEU A 50 -16.42 2.59 7.22
N VAL A 51 -16.47 3.61 6.35
CA VAL A 51 -15.32 4.10 5.58
C VAL A 51 -14.89 5.43 6.16
N SER A 52 -13.63 5.54 6.51
CA SER A 52 -12.99 6.77 6.97
C SER A 52 -11.83 7.12 6.07
N PHE A 53 -11.46 8.40 6.04
CA PHE A 53 -10.39 8.93 5.20
C PHE A 53 -9.40 9.78 6.02
N ARG A 54 -8.13 9.66 5.69
CA ARG A 54 -7.05 10.54 6.14
C ARG A 54 -6.27 11.02 4.92
N LYS A 55 -6.19 12.32 4.74
CA LYS A 55 -5.34 12.91 3.72
C LYS A 55 -3.88 12.70 4.09
N PHE A 56 -3.09 12.22 3.12
CA PHE A 56 -1.66 11.98 3.29
C PHE A 56 -0.96 11.95 1.93
N ASP A 57 0.05 12.79 1.75
CA ASP A 57 0.93 12.76 0.59
C ASP A 57 2.21 11.99 0.92
N LEU A 58 2.46 10.89 0.20
CA LEU A 58 3.60 10.01 0.41
C LEU A 58 4.96 10.68 0.17
N LEU A 59 4.99 11.84 -0.51
CA LEU A 59 6.22 12.59 -0.77
C LEU A 59 6.56 13.57 0.35
N PHE A 60 5.55 14.18 0.99
CA PHE A 60 5.76 15.37 1.79
C PHE A 60 5.33 15.24 3.25
N ASP A 61 4.41 14.33 3.58
CA ASP A 61 3.83 14.26 4.91
C ASP A 61 4.68 13.42 5.90
N ASP A 62 4.47 13.67 7.18
CA ASP A 62 5.18 12.96 8.26
C ASP A 62 4.56 11.58 8.50
N TYR A 63 5.35 10.55 8.29
CA TYR A 63 4.95 9.15 8.46
C TYR A 63 4.62 8.75 9.90
N SER A 64 4.86 9.60 10.90
CA SER A 64 4.39 9.36 12.28
C SER A 64 2.87 9.21 12.37
N LEU A 65 2.10 9.69 11.36
CA LEU A 65 0.68 9.43 11.24
C LEU A 65 0.34 7.93 11.33
N PHE A 66 1.18 7.06 10.80
CA PHE A 66 0.93 5.62 10.80
C PHE A 66 1.03 4.99 12.19
N ASP A 67 1.67 5.64 13.16
CA ASP A 67 1.75 5.20 14.55
C ASP A 67 0.40 5.33 15.28
N GLU A 68 -0.54 6.14 14.74
CA GLU A 68 -1.90 6.26 15.27
C GLU A 68 -2.78 5.04 14.98
N PHE A 69 -2.41 4.21 13.99
CA PHE A 69 -3.26 3.12 13.48
C PHE A 69 -2.94 1.76 14.11
N ASN A 70 -2.97 1.70 15.44
CA ASN A 70 -2.59 0.51 16.22
C ASN A 70 -3.67 -0.59 16.26
N ASP A 71 -4.86 -0.34 15.73
CA ASP A 71 -6.02 -1.21 15.83
C ASP A 71 -6.38 -1.92 14.50
N ILE A 72 -5.51 -1.84 13.50
CA ILE A 72 -5.70 -2.53 12.22
C ILE A 72 -5.21 -3.98 12.29
N ASP A 73 -5.82 -4.84 11.49
CA ASP A 73 -5.40 -6.23 11.24
C ASP A 73 -5.10 -6.52 9.78
N THR A 74 -5.35 -5.54 8.91
CA THR A 74 -5.18 -5.66 7.46
C THR A 74 -4.56 -4.38 6.92
N LEU A 75 -3.45 -4.51 6.21
CA LEU A 75 -2.75 -3.43 5.52
C LEU A 75 -2.70 -3.73 4.02
N ILE A 76 -3.25 -2.85 3.21
CA ILE A 76 -3.20 -2.95 1.75
C ILE A 76 -2.56 -1.68 1.19
N ILE A 77 -1.53 -1.83 0.37
CA ILE A 77 -0.83 -0.70 -0.25
C ILE A 77 -0.99 -0.82 -1.77
N THR A 78 -1.82 0.05 -2.33
CA THR A 78 -2.05 0.16 -3.77
C THR A 78 -1.50 1.47 -4.34
N ALA A 79 -1.02 2.36 -3.48
CA ALA A 79 -0.43 3.62 -3.89
C ALA A 79 0.76 3.40 -4.83
N GLY A 80 0.82 4.22 -5.85
CA GLY A 80 1.89 4.19 -6.84
C GLY A 80 1.46 4.88 -8.13
N PHE A 81 2.42 5.27 -8.92
CA PHE A 81 2.18 5.80 -10.26
C PHE A 81 3.27 5.35 -11.23
N GLY A 82 2.95 5.38 -12.51
CA GLY A 82 3.88 5.14 -13.60
C GLY A 82 3.80 6.25 -14.64
N LYS A 83 4.91 6.56 -15.28
CA LYS A 83 4.99 7.45 -16.44
C LYS A 83 5.67 6.71 -17.58
N LEU A 84 4.98 6.64 -18.72
CA LEU A 84 5.54 6.12 -19.96
C LEU A 84 6.42 7.19 -20.59
N SER A 85 7.71 6.91 -20.73
CA SER A 85 8.67 7.82 -21.36
C SER A 85 9.92 7.06 -21.78
N LEU A 86 10.60 7.50 -22.84
CA LEU A 86 12.01 7.14 -23.03
C LEU A 86 12.82 7.70 -21.86
N PHE A 87 13.89 7.02 -21.48
CA PHE A 87 14.70 7.44 -20.34
C PHE A 87 15.37 8.81 -20.58
N GLU A 88 15.77 9.08 -21.82
CA GLU A 88 16.37 10.36 -22.23
C GLU A 88 15.43 11.56 -22.08
N ASP A 89 14.10 11.33 -22.14
CA ASP A 89 13.08 12.37 -22.00
C ASP A 89 12.54 12.49 -20.57
N MET A 90 12.96 11.61 -19.65
CA MET A 90 12.41 11.59 -18.30
C MET A 90 13.08 12.65 -17.44
N GLN A 91 12.25 13.51 -16.83
CA GLN A 91 12.73 14.53 -15.89
C GLN A 91 13.24 13.90 -14.59
N GLU A 92 14.34 14.41 -14.05
CA GLU A 92 14.98 13.90 -12.83
C GLU A 92 14.01 13.87 -11.65
N ASP A 93 13.23 14.93 -11.43
CA ASP A 93 12.20 14.99 -10.37
C ASP A 93 11.18 13.84 -10.52
N THR A 94 10.77 13.51 -11.74
CA THR A 94 9.85 12.39 -11.98
C THR A 94 10.48 11.04 -11.59
N ILE A 95 11.79 10.88 -11.81
CA ILE A 95 12.53 9.67 -11.40
C ILE A 95 12.51 9.56 -9.88
N VAL A 96 12.88 10.65 -9.19
CA VAL A 96 12.94 10.71 -7.72
C VAL A 96 11.55 10.45 -7.13
N ASP A 97 10.53 11.13 -7.61
CA ASP A 97 9.16 10.98 -7.13
C ASP A 97 8.63 9.55 -7.34
N MET A 98 8.91 8.95 -8.50
CA MET A 98 8.44 7.59 -8.80
C MET A 98 9.09 6.55 -7.88
N ILE A 99 10.40 6.65 -7.65
CA ILE A 99 11.09 5.78 -6.68
C ILE A 99 10.60 6.04 -5.27
N SER A 100 10.42 7.31 -4.90
CA SER A 100 9.96 7.69 -3.57
C SER A 100 8.55 7.16 -3.27
N VAL A 101 7.60 7.37 -4.17
CA VAL A 101 6.21 6.92 -3.99
C VAL A 101 6.09 5.40 -4.13
N ASN A 102 6.66 4.81 -5.19
CA ASN A 102 6.43 3.39 -5.48
C ASN A 102 7.25 2.45 -4.59
N THR A 103 8.38 2.89 -4.06
CA THR A 103 9.31 2.04 -3.32
C THR A 103 9.52 2.55 -1.90
N THR A 104 10.16 3.71 -1.73
CA THR A 104 10.59 4.21 -0.42
C THR A 104 9.41 4.34 0.56
N SER A 105 8.29 4.91 0.10
CA SER A 105 7.09 5.07 0.92
C SER A 105 6.54 3.73 1.41
N VAL A 106 6.51 2.73 0.53
CA VAL A 106 6.01 1.39 0.86
C VAL A 106 6.90 0.73 1.92
N LEU A 107 8.22 0.83 1.79
CA LEU A 107 9.17 0.33 2.78
C LEU A 107 8.95 1.02 4.14
N ARG A 108 8.79 2.33 4.15
CA ARG A 108 8.52 3.12 5.38
C ARG A 108 7.22 2.68 6.05
N ILE A 109 6.13 2.53 5.30
CA ILE A 109 4.84 2.07 5.82
C ILE A 109 4.96 0.65 6.41
N ILE A 110 5.56 -0.28 5.68
CA ILE A 110 5.79 -1.63 6.18
C ILE A 110 6.63 -1.61 7.47
N LYS A 111 7.61 -0.71 7.57
CA LYS A 111 8.43 -0.56 8.79
C LYS A 111 7.58 -0.14 10.00
N HIS A 112 6.62 0.78 9.86
CA HIS A 112 5.70 1.15 10.94
C HIS A 112 4.85 -0.03 11.41
N PHE A 113 4.36 -0.86 10.51
CA PHE A 113 3.54 -2.03 10.85
C PHE A 113 4.34 -3.31 11.07
N TYR A 114 5.68 -3.25 10.98
CA TYR A 114 6.50 -4.47 11.02
C TYR A 114 6.32 -5.27 12.31
N GLY A 115 6.12 -4.63 13.45
CA GLY A 115 5.83 -5.30 14.71
C GLY A 115 4.56 -6.16 14.65
N SER A 116 3.52 -5.68 13.99
CA SER A 116 2.27 -6.43 13.77
C SER A 116 2.46 -7.55 12.73
N ILE A 117 3.17 -7.28 11.63
CA ILE A 117 3.47 -8.26 10.59
C ILE A 117 4.33 -9.39 11.14
N HIS A 118 5.32 -9.09 11.98
CA HIS A 118 6.23 -10.07 12.58
C HIS A 118 5.60 -10.82 13.75
N SER A 119 4.45 -10.37 14.26
CA SER A 119 3.79 -11.00 15.42
C SER A 119 3.22 -12.38 15.06
N ARG A 120 2.86 -13.17 16.10
CA ARG A 120 2.12 -14.43 15.92
C ARG A 120 0.61 -14.24 15.80
N LYS A 121 0.11 -13.00 15.96
CA LYS A 121 -1.31 -12.71 15.73
C LYS A 121 -1.54 -12.55 14.23
N PRO A 122 -2.66 -13.05 13.69
CA PRO A 122 -2.99 -12.87 12.28
C PRO A 122 -2.98 -11.38 11.89
N PHE A 123 -2.20 -11.05 10.87
CA PHE A 123 -2.11 -9.72 10.27
C PHE A 123 -1.93 -9.87 8.76
N TYR A 124 -2.86 -9.34 8.00
CA TYR A 124 -2.90 -9.48 6.54
C TYR A 124 -2.24 -8.30 5.86
N THR A 125 -1.24 -8.55 5.04
CA THR A 125 -0.54 -7.49 4.29
C THR A 125 -0.53 -7.82 2.81
N ALA A 126 -0.94 -6.86 1.97
CA ALA A 126 -0.84 -6.95 0.51
C ALA A 126 -0.23 -5.67 -0.07
N VAL A 127 0.67 -5.83 -1.05
CA VAL A 127 1.33 -4.72 -1.74
C VAL A 127 1.17 -4.91 -3.24
N MET A 128 0.67 -3.87 -3.92
CA MET A 128 0.55 -3.84 -5.37
C MET A 128 1.92 -3.60 -6.02
N VAL A 129 2.51 -4.68 -6.52
CA VAL A 129 3.78 -4.60 -7.23
C VAL A 129 3.52 -4.28 -8.70
N SER A 130 3.52 -5.18 -9.57
CA SER A 130 3.21 -5.12 -11.02
C SER A 130 4.02 -6.16 -11.77
N ILE A 131 3.52 -6.62 -12.90
CA ILE A 131 4.28 -7.44 -13.84
C ILE A 131 5.55 -6.73 -14.34
N ALA A 132 5.56 -5.39 -14.37
CA ALA A 132 6.75 -4.59 -14.72
C ALA A 132 7.92 -4.77 -13.75
N GLY A 133 7.71 -5.31 -12.57
CA GLY A 133 8.78 -5.70 -11.64
C GLY A 133 9.43 -7.06 -11.97
N PHE A 134 8.88 -7.79 -12.93
CA PHE A 134 9.36 -9.13 -13.33
C PHE A 134 9.97 -9.16 -14.73
N MET A 135 9.63 -8.18 -15.57
CA MET A 135 10.09 -8.13 -16.96
C MET A 135 10.43 -6.70 -17.36
N SER A 136 11.52 -6.57 -18.12
CA SER A 136 11.88 -5.29 -18.74
C SER A 136 10.93 -4.95 -19.89
N SER A 137 10.60 -3.68 -20.04
CA SER A 137 9.81 -3.17 -21.14
C SER A 137 10.28 -1.78 -21.53
N PRO A 138 10.34 -1.44 -22.84
CA PRO A 138 10.55 -0.07 -23.28
C PRO A 138 9.56 0.89 -22.61
N PHE A 139 9.96 2.14 -22.41
CA PHE A 139 9.18 3.21 -21.79
C PHE A 139 8.86 3.04 -20.27
N PHE A 140 9.16 1.87 -19.70
CA PHE A 140 8.90 1.57 -18.27
C PHE A 140 10.18 1.44 -17.43
N SER A 141 11.31 1.99 -17.87
CA SER A 141 12.59 1.80 -17.20
C SER A 141 12.57 2.11 -15.70
N VAL A 142 12.15 3.31 -15.32
CA VAL A 142 12.10 3.74 -13.91
C VAL A 142 10.94 3.07 -13.16
N TYR A 143 9.77 2.97 -13.78
CA TYR A 143 8.63 2.29 -13.17
C TYR A 143 8.96 0.82 -12.89
N GLY A 144 9.49 0.10 -13.87
CA GLY A 144 9.91 -1.29 -13.72
C GLY A 144 10.96 -1.45 -12.62
N ALA A 145 11.97 -0.59 -12.58
CA ALA A 145 12.98 -0.58 -11.52
C ALA A 145 12.36 -0.39 -10.13
N SER A 146 11.41 0.55 -9.98
CA SER A 146 10.71 0.79 -8.70
C SER A 146 9.92 -0.44 -8.24
N LYS A 147 9.26 -1.13 -9.16
CA LYS A 147 8.45 -2.32 -8.86
C LYS A 147 9.31 -3.58 -8.67
N ALA A 148 10.43 -3.70 -9.36
CA ALA A 148 11.42 -4.76 -9.13
C ALA A 148 12.05 -4.64 -7.74
N ALA A 149 12.37 -3.42 -7.29
CA ALA A 149 12.85 -3.17 -5.94
C ALA A 149 11.86 -3.64 -4.88
N LEU A 150 10.56 -3.34 -5.03
CA LEU A 150 9.51 -3.83 -4.14
C LEU A 150 9.42 -5.35 -4.12
N LYS A 151 9.45 -5.98 -5.29
CA LYS A 151 9.41 -7.44 -5.41
C LYS A 151 10.51 -8.08 -4.57
N ILE A 152 11.77 -7.68 -4.79
CA ILE A 152 12.92 -8.24 -4.07
C ILE A 152 12.82 -7.96 -2.57
N PHE A 153 12.41 -6.76 -2.18
CA PHE A 153 12.21 -6.41 -0.78
C PHE A 153 11.18 -7.34 -0.11
N ILE A 154 10.01 -7.53 -0.72
CA ILE A 154 8.94 -8.38 -0.17
C ILE A 154 9.38 -9.84 -0.05
N GLU A 155 10.05 -10.37 -1.07
CA GLU A 155 10.58 -11.73 -1.06
C GLU A 155 11.59 -11.92 0.09
N SER A 156 12.51 -10.96 0.27
CA SER A 156 13.52 -10.99 1.34
C SER A 156 12.87 -10.94 2.72
N VAL A 157 11.93 -10.00 2.94
CA VAL A 157 11.20 -9.88 4.20
C VAL A 157 10.39 -11.15 4.50
N ASN A 158 9.76 -11.74 3.50
CA ASN A 158 9.02 -13.00 3.69
C ASN A 158 9.92 -14.18 4.11
N VAL A 159 11.19 -14.20 3.67
CA VAL A 159 12.18 -15.17 4.16
C VAL A 159 12.50 -14.94 5.64
N GLU A 160 12.66 -13.68 6.06
CA GLU A 160 12.88 -13.31 7.47
C GLU A 160 11.68 -13.68 8.34
N LEU A 161 10.46 -13.36 7.90
CA LEU A 161 9.21 -13.72 8.58
C LEU A 161 9.07 -15.23 8.74
N LYS A 162 9.39 -16.00 7.71
CA LYS A 162 9.38 -17.47 7.79
C LYS A 162 10.36 -17.99 8.84
N LYS A 163 11.57 -17.44 8.91
CA LYS A 163 12.59 -17.83 9.89
C LYS A 163 12.21 -17.46 11.33
N SER A 164 11.45 -16.38 11.52
CA SER A 164 10.98 -15.95 12.85
C SER A 164 9.84 -16.81 13.42
N GLY A 165 9.25 -17.69 12.60
CA GLY A 165 8.16 -18.58 13.02
C GLY A 165 6.78 -17.92 13.06
N THR A 166 6.59 -16.77 12.44
CA THR A 166 5.25 -16.22 12.19
C THR A 166 4.64 -16.80 10.92
N ASP A 167 3.32 -16.96 10.90
CA ASP A 167 2.56 -17.37 9.71
C ASP A 167 2.20 -16.19 8.80
N ASN A 168 2.35 -14.95 9.30
CA ASN A 168 2.08 -13.75 8.52
C ASN A 168 3.07 -13.62 7.36
N ARG A 169 2.56 -13.15 6.24
CA ARG A 169 3.34 -12.88 5.02
C ARG A 169 2.86 -11.59 4.35
N ILE A 170 3.73 -10.97 3.58
CA ILE A 170 3.37 -9.87 2.69
C ILE A 170 3.03 -10.48 1.34
N LEU A 171 1.77 -10.35 0.93
CA LEU A 171 1.31 -10.77 -0.38
C LEU A 171 1.81 -9.77 -1.43
N ASN A 172 2.49 -10.29 -2.44
CA ASN A 172 2.93 -9.57 -3.63
C ASN A 172 1.86 -9.74 -4.72
N VAL A 173 1.23 -8.65 -5.15
CA VAL A 173 0.14 -8.63 -6.14
C VAL A 173 0.56 -7.92 -7.42
#